data_6e10e5b46be8e34aa7cc28336b79c428
#
_entry.id   6e10e5b46be8e34aa7cc28336b79c428
#
_cell.length_a   1.000
_cell.length_b   1.000
_cell.length_c   1.000
_cell.angle_alpha   90.00
_cell.angle_beta   90.00
_cell.angle_gamma   90.00
#
_symmetry.space_group_name_H-M   'P 1'
#
loop_
_entity.id
_entity.type
_entity.pdbx_description
1 polymer ?
#
loop_
_entity_poly.entity_id
_entity_poly.type
_entity_poly.pdbx_seq_one_letter_code
_entity_poly.pdbx_strand_id
1 'polypeptide(L)'
;MTNQLDGAWELVSGQPLPKGARDIKILSGGHFIFAAYDTETGKPLYAAGGTYVLNGSSYTEHMDLADDKISVGLIGRDQSFTVEVDGDTFTQTGTLSNGKPLSERWKRIG
;
A
#
# COMPACT_ATOMS: atom_id res chain seq x y z
N MET A 1 -20.05 1.09 5.80
CA MET A 1 -19.50 0.03 6.65
C MET A 1 -17.99 0.00 6.57
N THR A 2 -17.31 0.07 7.70
CA THR A 2 -15.85 -0.05 7.73
C THR A 2 -15.46 -1.52 7.67
N ASN A 3 -14.31 -1.82 7.12
CA ASN A 3 -13.70 -3.14 7.18
C ASN A 3 -12.43 -3.09 8.01
N GLN A 4 -11.83 -4.24 8.25
CA GLN A 4 -10.67 -4.32 9.13
C GLN A 4 -9.43 -3.62 8.58
N LEU A 5 -9.39 -3.30 7.28
CA LEU A 5 -8.29 -2.57 6.66
C LEU A 5 -8.46 -1.06 6.70
N ASP A 6 -9.68 -0.56 6.96
CA ASP A 6 -9.89 0.88 7.02
C ASP A 6 -9.03 1.50 8.12
N GLY A 7 -8.35 2.58 7.79
CA GLY A 7 -7.47 3.27 8.71
C GLY A 7 -6.18 3.74 8.06
N ALA A 8 -5.25 4.16 8.89
CA ALA A 8 -3.94 4.61 8.47
C ALA A 8 -2.88 3.63 8.98
N TRP A 9 -1.94 3.31 8.11
CA TRP A 9 -0.92 2.29 8.34
C TRP A 9 0.45 2.82 7.96
N GLU A 10 1.46 2.36 8.66
CA GLU A 10 2.85 2.68 8.35
C GLU A 10 3.61 1.40 7.97
N LEU A 11 4.38 1.45 6.89
CA LEU A 11 5.18 0.32 6.42
C LEU A 11 6.27 0.00 7.43
N VAL A 12 6.33 -1.26 7.85
CA VAL A 12 7.34 -1.78 8.78
C VAL A 12 8.44 -2.49 8.01
N SER A 13 8.07 -3.28 7.00
CA SER A 13 9.03 -4.04 6.20
C SER A 13 8.45 -4.38 4.84
N GLY A 14 9.32 -4.68 3.88
CA GLY A 14 8.95 -5.14 2.55
C GLY A 14 9.52 -4.30 1.43
N GLN A 15 9.42 -2.98 1.51
CA GLN A 15 10.03 -2.08 0.56
C GLN A 15 11.27 -1.46 1.17
N PRO A 16 12.39 -1.41 0.46
CA PRO A 16 13.56 -0.72 0.98
C PRO A 16 13.30 0.79 0.98
N LEU A 17 13.35 1.39 2.17
CA LEU A 17 13.21 2.83 2.32
C LEU A 17 14.55 3.43 2.75
N PRO A 18 14.91 4.61 2.23
CA PRO A 18 16.09 5.31 2.73
C PRO A 18 15.93 5.62 4.22
N LYS A 19 17.05 5.78 4.91
CA LYS A 19 17.04 6.20 6.31
C LYS A 19 16.31 7.54 6.44
N GLY A 20 15.39 7.60 7.42
CA GLY A 20 14.60 8.81 7.65
C GLY A 20 13.35 8.91 6.81
N ALA A 21 13.03 7.90 6.00
CA ALA A 21 11.81 7.89 5.19
C ALA A 21 10.69 7.11 5.89
N ARG A 22 9.45 7.47 5.57
CA ARG A 22 8.25 6.76 6.00
C ARG A 22 7.36 6.49 4.79
N ASP A 23 6.64 5.39 4.83
CA ASP A 23 5.60 5.07 3.85
C ASP A 23 4.29 4.92 4.63
N ILE A 24 3.32 5.77 4.34
CA ILE A 24 2.01 5.80 4.98
C ILE A 24 0.97 5.37 3.97
N LYS A 25 0.10 4.45 4.38
CA LYS A 25 -1.01 3.97 3.55
C LYS A 25 -2.32 4.22 4.26
N ILE A 26 -3.26 4.83 3.55
CA ILE A 26 -4.58 5.12 4.08
C ILE A 26 -5.61 4.40 3.25
N LEU A 27 -6.51 3.66 3.91
CA LEU A 27 -7.61 2.96 3.27
C LEU A 27 -8.91 3.44 3.89
N SER A 28 -9.87 3.80 3.05
CA SER A 28 -11.18 4.25 3.51
C SER A 28 -12.19 4.16 2.38
N GLY A 29 -13.34 3.56 2.67
CA GLY A 29 -14.46 3.55 1.73
C GLY A 29 -14.18 2.93 0.37
N GLY A 30 -13.30 1.93 0.30
CA GLY A 30 -12.94 1.29 -0.95
C GLY A 30 -11.86 2.04 -1.75
N HIS A 31 -11.23 3.04 -1.15
CA HIS A 31 -10.15 3.80 -1.76
C HIS A 31 -8.87 3.60 -0.97
N PHE A 32 -7.74 3.66 -1.64
CA PHE A 32 -6.45 3.61 -0.97
C PHE A 32 -5.51 4.64 -1.57
N ILE A 33 -4.59 5.10 -0.76
CA ILE A 33 -3.46 5.90 -1.20
C ILE A 33 -2.27 5.57 -0.30
N PHE A 34 -1.09 5.52 -0.88
CA PHE A 34 0.13 5.46 -0.07
C PHE A 34 1.14 6.45 -0.61
N ALA A 35 1.96 6.95 0.30
CA ALA A 35 3.01 7.88 -0.04
C ALA A 35 4.21 7.65 0.87
N ALA A 36 5.38 7.58 0.27
CA ALA A 36 6.64 7.55 1.01
C ALA A 36 7.31 8.91 0.87
N TYR A 37 7.88 9.38 1.95
CA TYR A 37 8.48 10.71 1.97
C TYR A 37 9.65 10.77 2.95
N ASP A 38 10.55 11.71 2.70
CA ASP A 38 11.65 12.04 3.60
C ASP A 38 11.11 12.89 4.73
N THR A 39 11.26 12.42 5.98
CA THR A 39 10.70 13.13 7.14
C THR A 39 11.43 14.42 7.48
N GLU A 40 12.68 14.58 7.05
CA GLU A 40 13.44 15.80 7.32
C GLU A 40 13.09 16.92 6.35
N THR A 41 12.93 16.59 5.07
CA THR A 41 12.70 17.60 4.04
C THR A 41 11.23 17.70 3.62
N GLY A 42 10.42 16.68 3.92
CA GLY A 42 9.04 16.59 3.45
C GLY A 42 8.91 16.23 1.98
N LYS A 43 10.01 15.93 1.30
CA LYS A 43 9.95 15.58 -0.12
C LYS A 43 9.36 14.20 -0.33
N PRO A 44 8.38 14.07 -1.24
CA PRO A 44 7.86 12.75 -1.58
C PRO A 44 8.92 11.94 -2.34
N LEU A 45 8.96 10.64 -2.03
CA LEU A 45 9.82 9.68 -2.72
C LEU A 45 9.01 8.94 -3.78
N TYR A 46 7.79 8.53 -3.44
CA TYR A 46 6.84 7.92 -4.37
C TYR A 46 5.45 7.99 -3.79
N ALA A 47 4.45 7.87 -4.65
CA ALA A 47 3.05 7.82 -4.23
C ALA A 47 2.22 7.07 -5.27
N ALA A 48 1.18 6.41 -4.82
CA ALA A 48 0.22 5.75 -5.69
C ALA A 48 -1.11 5.60 -4.96
N GLY A 49 -2.16 5.37 -5.72
CA GLY A 49 -3.48 5.18 -5.13
C GLY A 49 -4.51 4.76 -6.14
N GLY A 50 -5.71 4.47 -5.65
CA GLY A 50 -6.82 4.04 -6.47
C GLY A 50 -7.93 3.46 -5.60
N THR A 51 -8.55 2.39 -6.10
CA THR A 51 -9.62 1.71 -5.41
C THR A 51 -9.18 0.31 -5.02
N TYR A 52 -9.88 -0.28 -4.04
CA TYR A 52 -9.59 -1.65 -3.65
C TYR A 52 -10.89 -2.40 -3.36
N VAL A 53 -10.80 -3.72 -3.49
CA VAL A 53 -11.86 -4.64 -3.08
C VAL A 53 -11.25 -5.65 -2.13
N LEU A 54 -11.88 -5.83 -0.98
CA LEU A 54 -11.51 -6.84 0.00
C LEU A 54 -12.60 -7.89 0.08
N ASN A 55 -12.24 -9.13 -0.13
CA ASN A 55 -13.15 -10.27 -0.09
C ASN A 55 -12.49 -11.38 0.73
N GLY A 56 -12.80 -11.44 2.03
CA GLY A 56 -12.07 -12.31 2.93
C GLY A 56 -10.62 -11.88 3.06
N SER A 57 -9.69 -12.73 2.69
CA SER A 57 -8.26 -12.41 2.66
C SER A 57 -7.79 -12.00 1.27
N SER A 58 -8.67 -11.99 0.28
CA SER A 58 -8.34 -11.57 -1.08
C SER A 58 -8.50 -10.06 -1.21
N TYR A 59 -7.40 -9.38 -1.53
CA TYR A 59 -7.33 -7.93 -1.59
C TYR A 59 -6.79 -7.53 -2.96
N THR A 60 -7.58 -6.76 -3.69
CA THR A 60 -7.22 -6.33 -5.05
C THR A 60 -7.20 -4.81 -5.11
N GLU A 61 -6.07 -4.26 -5.51
CA GLU A 61 -5.91 -2.83 -5.74
C GLU A 61 -6.01 -2.54 -7.24
N HIS A 62 -6.84 -1.56 -7.58
CA HIS A 62 -6.86 -1.01 -8.93
C HIS A 62 -6.13 0.32 -8.90
N MET A 63 -5.05 0.44 -9.69
CA MET A 63 -4.17 1.59 -9.65
C MET A 63 -4.69 2.69 -10.57
N ASP A 64 -5.17 3.80 -10.00
CA ASP A 64 -5.65 4.95 -10.76
C ASP A 64 -4.59 6.02 -10.93
N LEU A 65 -3.67 6.12 -9.97
CA LEU A 65 -2.59 7.11 -10.02
C LEU A 65 -1.31 6.50 -9.45
N ALA A 66 -0.20 6.91 -10.00
CA ALA A 66 1.12 6.56 -9.49
C ALA A 66 2.10 7.58 -10.02
N ASP A 67 3.14 7.84 -9.23
CA ASP A 67 4.24 8.63 -9.77
C ASP A 67 5.09 7.76 -10.71
N ASP A 68 5.93 8.41 -11.48
CA ASP A 68 6.76 7.73 -12.48
C ASP A 68 7.87 6.84 -11.90
N LYS A 69 8.08 6.89 -10.59
CA LYS A 69 9.13 6.07 -9.94
C LYS A 69 8.64 4.68 -9.57
N ILE A 70 7.34 4.55 -9.21
CA ILE A 70 6.83 3.26 -8.75
C ILE A 70 6.37 2.41 -9.91
N SER A 71 5.65 2.99 -10.88
CA SER A 71 4.97 2.06 -11.76
C SER A 71 4.15 2.72 -12.84
N VAL A 72 4.81 3.37 -13.75
CA VAL A 72 4.13 3.81 -14.97
C VAL A 72 3.37 2.64 -15.62
N GLY A 73 3.88 1.42 -15.47
CA GLY A 73 3.25 0.24 -16.04
C GLY A 73 2.09 -0.36 -15.24
N LEU A 74 1.82 0.13 -14.00
CA LEU A 74 0.76 -0.43 -13.17
C LEU A 74 -0.53 0.40 -13.21
N ILE A 75 -0.50 1.61 -13.73
CA ILE A 75 -1.68 2.46 -13.84
C ILE A 75 -2.72 1.77 -14.73
N GLY A 76 -3.96 1.69 -14.24
CA GLY A 76 -5.06 1.03 -14.95
C GLY A 76 -5.09 -0.48 -14.79
N ARG A 77 -4.18 -1.04 -14.00
CA ARG A 77 -4.11 -2.49 -13.79
C ARG A 77 -4.50 -2.87 -12.36
N ASP A 78 -4.94 -4.12 -12.21
CA ASP A 78 -5.27 -4.69 -10.91
C ASP A 78 -4.05 -5.41 -10.34
N GLN A 79 -3.82 -5.21 -9.04
CA GLN A 79 -2.79 -5.90 -8.28
C GLN A 79 -3.50 -6.73 -7.21
N SER A 80 -3.35 -8.05 -7.25
CA SER A 80 -4.05 -8.95 -6.35
C SER A 80 -3.12 -9.52 -5.30
N PHE A 81 -3.57 -9.49 -4.04
CA PHE A 81 -2.76 -9.90 -2.90
C PHE A 81 -3.59 -10.73 -1.93
N THR A 82 -2.91 -11.45 -1.07
CA THR A 82 -3.48 -12.02 0.13
C THR A 82 -3.11 -11.12 1.30
N VAL A 83 -4.10 -10.77 2.12
CA VAL A 83 -3.87 -9.95 3.31
C VAL A 83 -4.30 -10.70 4.56
N GLU A 84 -3.60 -10.46 5.64
CA GLU A 84 -3.96 -10.94 6.96
C GLU A 84 -3.86 -9.78 7.94
N VAL A 85 -4.90 -9.60 8.75
CA VAL A 85 -4.94 -8.55 9.77
C VAL A 85 -4.92 -9.23 11.14
N ASP A 86 -3.96 -8.85 11.96
CA ASP A 86 -3.83 -9.34 13.33
C ASP A 86 -3.64 -8.14 14.25
N GLY A 87 -4.77 -7.68 14.84
CA GLY A 87 -4.76 -6.50 15.68
C GLY A 87 -4.34 -5.26 14.90
N ASP A 88 -3.22 -4.67 15.30
CA ASP A 88 -2.70 -3.44 14.70
C ASP A 88 -1.64 -3.70 13.62
N THR A 89 -1.56 -4.93 13.13
CA THR A 89 -0.63 -5.31 12.06
C THR A 89 -1.41 -5.90 10.89
N PHE A 90 -1.05 -5.54 9.65
CA PHE A 90 -1.49 -6.33 8.52
C PHE A 90 -0.31 -6.67 7.60
N THR A 91 -0.40 -7.83 6.97
CA THR A 91 0.57 -8.29 5.98
C THR A 91 -0.11 -8.38 4.63
N GLN A 92 0.64 -8.05 3.58
CA GLN A 92 0.16 -8.06 2.21
C GLN A 92 1.19 -8.80 1.36
N THR A 93 0.78 -9.90 0.75
CA THR A 93 1.68 -10.74 -0.05
C THR A 93 1.06 -11.05 -1.40
N GLY A 94 1.89 -11.13 -2.41
CA GLY A 94 1.42 -11.47 -3.76
C GLY A 94 2.48 -11.21 -4.80
N THR A 95 2.04 -11.22 -6.06
CA THR A 95 2.89 -10.92 -7.20
C THR A 95 2.25 -9.79 -7.98
N LEU A 96 3.03 -8.74 -8.24
CA LEU A 96 2.56 -7.60 -9.03
C LEU A 96 2.32 -8.02 -10.48
N SER A 97 1.50 -7.24 -11.20
CA SER A 97 1.19 -7.52 -12.60
C SER A 97 2.42 -7.49 -13.50
N ASN A 98 3.53 -6.89 -13.04
CA ASN A 98 4.80 -6.91 -13.75
C ASN A 98 5.69 -8.13 -13.40
N GLY A 99 5.17 -9.08 -12.59
CA GLY A 99 5.87 -10.30 -12.21
C GLY A 99 6.75 -10.19 -10.96
N LYS A 100 6.84 -9.02 -10.36
CA LYS A 100 7.67 -8.85 -9.16
C LYS A 100 6.91 -9.33 -7.93
N PRO A 101 7.53 -10.15 -7.05
CA PRO A 101 6.89 -10.54 -5.79
C PRO A 101 6.85 -9.36 -4.83
N LEU A 102 5.81 -9.33 -4.00
CA LEU A 102 5.65 -8.31 -2.97
C LEU A 102 5.29 -8.99 -1.66
N SER A 103 5.95 -8.57 -0.58
CA SER A 103 5.62 -9.02 0.77
C SER A 103 5.87 -7.85 1.71
N GLU A 104 4.78 -7.31 2.25
CA GLU A 104 4.84 -6.10 3.07
C GLU A 104 4.16 -6.33 4.41
N ARG A 105 4.67 -5.69 5.43
CA ARG A 105 4.06 -5.65 6.76
C ARG A 105 3.84 -4.20 7.14
N TRP A 106 2.64 -3.92 7.63
CA TRP A 106 2.19 -2.58 8.00
C TRP A 106 1.71 -2.59 9.45
N LYS A 107 1.91 -1.50 10.16
CA LYS A 107 1.35 -1.32 11.50
C LYS A 107 0.34 -0.18 11.49
N ARG A 108 -0.73 -0.32 12.28
CA ARG A 108 -1.78 0.70 12.37
C ARG A 108 -1.26 1.93 13.12
N ILE A 109 -1.52 3.09 12.56
CA ILE A 109 -1.20 4.38 13.19
C ILE A 109 -2.43 5.28 13.31
N GLY A 110 -3.56 4.86 12.79
CA GLY A 110 -4.78 5.65 12.90
C GLY A 110 -6.04 4.95 12.44
#